data_89d5624f25eb591511288756c18abd06
#
_entry.id   89d5624f25eb591511288756c18abd06
#
_cell.length_a   1.000
_cell.length_b   1.000
_cell.length_c   1.000
_cell.angle_alpha   90.00
_cell.angle_beta   90.00
_cell.angle_gamma   90.00
#
_symmetry.space_group_name_H-M   'P 1'
#
loop_
_entity.id
_entity.type
_entity.pdbx_description
1 polymer ?
#
loop_
_entity_poly.entity_id
_entity_poly.type
_entity_poly.pdbx_seq_one_letter_code
_entity_poly.pdbx_strand_id
1 'polypeptide(L)'
;MKNVKYVLAENGLTSWHIVVSWDAPEPQKYAADELQHFIYKISGAVIPVVTDKVEKRGPEILVGPSNRYKEYEIDLDFEKLGEEGFIIKTVGENIVITGAKPRGTIYGVYTFLETYLGCRWFSSKVSKIPQRSKIELPE
;
A
#
# COMPACT_ATOMS: atom_id res chain seq x y z
N MET A 1 -7.57 24.58 -10.47
CA MET A 1 -7.17 23.22 -10.52
C MET A 1 -7.37 22.53 -9.17
N LYS A 2 -7.95 21.36 -9.17
CA LYS A 2 -8.25 20.66 -7.92
C LYS A 2 -7.13 19.74 -7.53
N ASN A 3 -6.78 19.71 -6.25
CA ASN A 3 -5.91 18.69 -5.72
C ASN A 3 -6.75 17.42 -5.55
N VAL A 4 -6.29 16.33 -6.15
CA VAL A 4 -6.96 15.05 -5.98
C VAL A 4 -6.52 14.49 -4.63
N LYS A 5 -7.47 14.09 -3.83
CA LYS A 5 -7.20 13.47 -2.53
C LYS A 5 -7.65 12.02 -2.55
N TYR A 6 -6.85 11.18 -1.94
CA TYR A 6 -7.15 9.76 -1.83
C TYR A 6 -7.66 9.50 -0.43
N VAL A 7 -8.93 9.11 -0.31
CA VAL A 7 -9.53 8.78 0.99
C VAL A 7 -9.49 7.28 1.14
N LEU A 8 -8.57 6.77 1.94
CA LEU A 8 -8.40 5.33 2.15
C LEU A 8 -9.46 4.78 3.08
N ALA A 9 -9.88 5.57 4.06
CA ALA A 9 -10.88 5.14 5.04
C ALA A 9 -11.55 6.34 5.65
N GLU A 10 -12.82 6.16 6.02
CA GLU A 10 -13.57 7.19 6.70
C GLU A 10 -14.66 6.54 7.56
N ASN A 11 -14.67 6.86 8.84
CA ASN A 11 -15.65 6.32 9.80
C ASN A 11 -15.72 4.80 9.81
N GLY A 12 -14.54 4.15 9.71
CA GLY A 12 -14.45 2.70 9.73
C GLY A 12 -14.80 2.01 8.42
N LEU A 13 -15.05 2.77 7.35
CA LEU A 13 -15.44 2.23 6.05
C LEU A 13 -14.39 2.53 4.99
N THR A 14 -14.27 1.63 4.02
CA THR A 14 -13.33 1.79 2.91
C THR A 14 -13.91 1.19 1.64
N SER A 15 -13.55 1.78 0.49
CA SER A 15 -13.85 1.20 -0.82
C SER A 15 -12.59 0.64 -1.48
N TRP A 16 -11.46 0.71 -0.79
CA TRP A 16 -10.16 0.27 -1.32
C TRP A 16 -9.94 -1.22 -1.16
N HIS A 17 -9.03 -1.75 -1.96
CA HIS A 17 -8.55 -3.13 -1.84
C HIS A 17 -7.04 -3.11 -1.93
N ILE A 18 -6.38 -3.97 -1.15
CA ILE A 18 -4.95 -4.17 -1.24
C ILE A 18 -4.75 -5.37 -2.15
N VAL A 19 -3.93 -5.21 -3.20
CA VAL A 19 -3.74 -6.27 -4.19
C VAL A 19 -2.30 -6.75 -4.17
N VAL A 20 -2.12 -8.07 -4.06
CA VAL A 20 -0.83 -8.73 -4.19
C VAL A 20 -0.92 -9.72 -5.35
N SER A 21 0.23 -10.10 -5.93
CA SER A 21 0.25 -11.15 -6.93
C SER A 21 -0.21 -12.46 -6.31
N TRP A 22 -0.96 -13.25 -7.07
CA TRP A 22 -1.45 -14.55 -6.58
C TRP A 22 -0.30 -15.51 -6.24
N ASP A 23 0.85 -15.33 -6.87
CA ASP A 23 2.04 -16.14 -6.62
C ASP A 23 3.13 -15.36 -5.87
N ALA A 24 2.75 -14.32 -5.15
CA ALA A 24 3.71 -13.50 -4.44
C ALA A 24 4.48 -14.31 -3.38
N PRO A 25 5.78 -14.02 -3.21
CA PRO A 25 6.53 -14.65 -2.12
C PRO A 25 6.01 -14.19 -0.77
N GLU A 26 6.28 -14.99 0.26
CA GLU A 26 5.77 -14.70 1.60
C GLU A 26 6.10 -13.29 2.12
N PRO A 27 7.32 -12.76 1.94
CA PRO A 27 7.60 -11.40 2.41
C PRO A 27 6.70 -10.34 1.79
N GLN A 28 6.30 -10.52 0.52
CA GLN A 28 5.40 -9.58 -0.14
C GLN A 28 3.99 -9.68 0.42
N LYS A 29 3.53 -10.90 0.69
CA LYS A 29 2.23 -11.11 1.34
C LYS A 29 2.23 -10.52 2.74
N TYR A 30 3.33 -10.69 3.46
CA TYR A 30 3.49 -10.11 4.78
C TYR A 30 3.38 -8.58 4.73
N ALA A 31 4.00 -7.96 3.73
CA ALA A 31 3.93 -6.51 3.58
C ALA A 31 2.48 -6.04 3.40
N ALA A 32 1.70 -6.77 2.61
CA ALA A 32 0.29 -6.43 2.39
C ALA A 32 -0.51 -6.61 3.69
N ASP A 33 -0.25 -7.67 4.44
CA ASP A 33 -0.93 -7.92 5.71
C ASP A 33 -0.61 -6.85 6.74
N GLU A 34 0.65 -6.38 6.77
CA GLU A 34 1.06 -5.31 7.67
C GLU A 34 0.36 -3.99 7.31
N LEU A 35 0.23 -3.71 6.02
CA LEU A 35 -0.47 -2.52 5.59
C LEU A 35 -1.93 -2.56 6.05
N GLN A 36 -2.61 -3.69 5.86
CA GLN A 36 -3.98 -3.87 6.31
C GLN A 36 -4.08 -3.70 7.83
N HIS A 37 -3.18 -4.33 8.56
CA HIS A 37 -3.18 -4.33 10.02
C HIS A 37 -3.05 -2.91 10.59
N PHE A 38 -2.09 -2.14 10.09
CA PHE A 38 -1.86 -0.80 10.64
C PHE A 38 -2.94 0.19 10.21
N ILE A 39 -3.50 0.05 9.01
CA ILE A 39 -4.62 0.89 8.60
C ILE A 39 -5.82 0.62 9.51
N TYR A 40 -6.06 -0.65 9.85
CA TYR A 40 -7.11 -1.01 10.78
C TYR A 40 -6.87 -0.38 12.16
N LYS A 41 -5.64 -0.47 12.66
CA LYS A 41 -5.28 0.12 13.96
C LYS A 41 -5.47 1.63 13.98
N ILE A 42 -5.21 2.29 12.86
CA ILE A 42 -5.34 3.75 12.77
C ILE A 42 -6.80 4.17 12.68
N SER A 43 -7.60 3.47 11.88
CA SER A 43 -8.92 3.97 11.46
C SER A 43 -10.10 3.08 11.82
N GLY A 44 -9.85 1.83 12.17
CA GLY A 44 -10.93 0.86 12.37
C GLY A 44 -11.43 0.25 11.08
N ALA A 45 -10.93 0.69 9.92
CA ALA A 45 -11.37 0.15 8.64
C ALA A 45 -10.48 -1.03 8.24
N VAL A 46 -11.11 -2.09 7.72
CA VAL A 46 -10.39 -3.26 7.22
C VAL A 46 -10.39 -3.20 5.70
N ILE A 47 -9.23 -2.93 5.11
CA ILE A 47 -9.08 -2.95 3.65
C ILE A 47 -8.79 -4.38 3.24
N PRO A 48 -9.67 -5.04 2.45
CA PRO A 48 -9.43 -6.45 2.11
C PRO A 48 -8.14 -6.63 1.30
N VAL A 49 -7.42 -7.70 1.59
CA VAL A 49 -6.25 -8.11 0.81
C VAL A 49 -6.72 -9.18 -0.18
N VAL A 50 -6.55 -8.88 -1.46
CA VAL A 50 -6.97 -9.80 -2.53
C VAL A 50 -5.80 -10.01 -3.48
N THR A 51 -5.96 -10.96 -4.40
CA THR A 51 -4.92 -11.21 -5.40
C THR A 51 -5.29 -10.57 -6.73
N ASP A 52 -4.33 -10.52 -7.64
CA ASP A 52 -4.53 -9.96 -8.98
C ASP A 52 -5.39 -10.86 -9.88
N LYS A 53 -5.86 -11.99 -9.38
CA LYS A 53 -6.85 -12.82 -10.10
C LYS A 53 -8.28 -12.35 -9.85
N VAL A 54 -8.47 -11.50 -8.85
CA VAL A 54 -9.81 -10.96 -8.55
C VAL A 54 -10.03 -9.71 -9.40
N GLU A 55 -11.22 -9.55 -9.94
CA GLU A 55 -11.54 -8.37 -10.72
C GLU A 55 -11.50 -7.11 -9.88
N LYS A 56 -11.11 -6.02 -10.51
CA LYS A 56 -11.07 -4.72 -9.86
C LYS A 56 -12.48 -4.30 -9.46
N ARG A 57 -12.66 -3.86 -8.23
CA ARG A 57 -13.95 -3.41 -7.70
C ARG A 57 -13.94 -1.98 -7.16
N GLY A 58 -12.84 -1.29 -7.29
CA GLY A 58 -12.69 0.07 -6.78
C GLY A 58 -11.22 0.43 -6.79
N PRO A 59 -10.84 1.51 -6.11
CA PRO A 59 -9.44 1.88 -6.06
C PRO A 59 -8.62 0.82 -5.33
N GLU A 60 -7.37 0.67 -5.73
CA GLU A 60 -6.49 -0.39 -5.23
C GLU A 60 -5.15 0.15 -4.78
N ILE A 61 -4.60 -0.47 -3.73
CA ILE A 61 -3.20 -0.28 -3.35
C ILE A 61 -2.47 -1.53 -3.82
N LEU A 62 -1.61 -1.38 -4.81
CA LEU A 62 -0.84 -2.50 -5.35
C LEU A 62 0.43 -2.66 -4.54
N VAL A 63 0.58 -3.80 -3.87
CA VAL A 63 1.75 -4.09 -3.05
C VAL A 63 2.63 -5.08 -3.77
N GLY A 64 3.77 -4.61 -4.25
CA GLY A 64 4.69 -5.40 -5.06
C GLY A 64 4.23 -5.57 -6.49
N PRO A 65 5.04 -6.24 -7.33
CA PRO A 65 4.68 -6.49 -8.72
C PRO A 65 3.49 -7.42 -8.84
N SER A 66 2.66 -7.20 -9.85
CA SER A 66 1.49 -8.04 -10.11
C SER A 66 1.03 -7.90 -11.56
N ASN A 67 0.04 -8.71 -11.95
CA ASN A 67 -0.53 -8.62 -13.28
C ASN A 67 -1.31 -7.34 -13.51
N ARG A 68 -1.70 -6.65 -12.46
CA ARG A 68 -2.37 -5.36 -12.56
C ARG A 68 -1.56 -4.33 -13.31
N TYR A 69 -0.22 -4.48 -13.32
CA TYR A 69 0.64 -3.53 -14.01
C TYR A 69 0.33 -3.46 -15.50
N LYS A 70 0.00 -4.59 -16.11
CA LYS A 70 -0.39 -4.61 -17.51
C LYS A 70 -1.75 -3.94 -17.73
N GLU A 71 -2.68 -4.19 -16.82
CA GLU A 71 -4.02 -3.62 -16.92
C GLU A 71 -4.01 -2.10 -16.80
N TYR A 72 -3.13 -1.56 -15.97
CA TYR A 72 -3.06 -0.12 -15.72
C TYR A 72 -1.95 0.56 -16.53
N GLU A 73 -1.27 -0.19 -17.39
CA GLU A 73 -0.18 0.33 -18.21
C GLU A 73 0.92 0.98 -17.37
N ILE A 74 1.26 0.32 -16.26
CA ILE A 74 2.30 0.77 -15.36
C ILE A 74 3.64 0.24 -15.85
N ASP A 75 4.60 1.15 -16.06
CA ASP A 75 5.94 0.79 -16.49
C ASP A 75 6.94 1.33 -15.47
N LEU A 76 7.62 0.44 -14.78
CA LEU A 76 8.61 0.80 -13.77
C LEU A 76 9.95 0.12 -14.07
N ASP A 77 11.02 0.87 -13.87
CA ASP A 77 12.36 0.33 -14.05
C ASP A 77 12.84 -0.26 -12.73
N PHE A 78 12.57 -1.55 -12.54
CA PHE A 78 12.92 -2.23 -11.31
C PHE A 78 14.43 -2.37 -11.11
N GLU A 79 15.22 -2.39 -12.19
CA GLU A 79 16.65 -2.50 -12.05
C GLU A 79 17.26 -1.32 -11.30
N LYS A 80 16.69 -0.14 -11.47
CA LYS A 80 17.18 1.05 -10.78
C LYS A 80 16.90 1.05 -9.28
N LEU A 81 15.97 0.22 -8.82
CA LEU A 81 15.62 0.17 -7.41
C LEU A 81 16.60 -0.63 -6.57
N GLY A 82 17.31 -1.58 -7.19
CA GLY A 82 18.24 -2.44 -6.46
C GLY A 82 17.50 -3.38 -5.50
N GLU A 83 18.21 -3.90 -4.52
CA GLU A 83 17.64 -4.91 -3.63
C GLU A 83 16.74 -4.35 -2.53
N GLU A 84 17.03 -3.14 -2.07
CA GLU A 84 16.28 -2.54 -0.97
C GLU A 84 15.51 -1.29 -1.37
N GLY A 85 15.66 -0.85 -2.60
CA GLY A 85 14.94 0.32 -3.07
C GLY A 85 13.47 0.05 -3.27
N PHE A 86 12.67 1.10 -3.23
CA PHE A 86 11.23 0.98 -3.43
C PHE A 86 10.70 2.27 -4.05
N ILE A 87 9.45 2.18 -4.51
CA ILE A 87 8.77 3.35 -5.05
C ILE A 87 7.35 3.38 -4.49
N ILE A 88 6.87 4.57 -4.21
CA ILE A 88 5.49 4.82 -3.80
C ILE A 88 4.94 5.83 -4.78
N LYS A 89 3.88 5.48 -5.49
CA LYS A 89 3.41 6.29 -6.60
C LYS A 89 1.89 6.18 -6.76
N THR A 90 1.26 7.29 -7.13
CA THR A 90 -0.16 7.25 -7.51
C THR A 90 -0.26 7.02 -9.01
N VAL A 91 -1.22 6.17 -9.41
CA VAL A 91 -1.49 5.87 -10.82
C VAL A 91 -2.99 5.91 -11.00
N GLY A 92 -3.50 7.01 -11.58
CA GLY A 92 -4.94 7.22 -11.67
C GLY A 92 -5.55 7.27 -10.28
N GLU A 93 -6.53 6.41 -10.03
CA GLU A 93 -7.16 6.31 -8.71
C GLU A 93 -6.47 5.32 -7.77
N ASN A 94 -5.37 4.71 -8.22
CA ASN A 94 -4.69 3.64 -7.50
C ASN A 94 -3.37 4.12 -6.92
N ILE A 95 -2.85 3.35 -5.96
CA ILE A 95 -1.55 3.61 -5.33
C ILE A 95 -0.69 2.38 -5.54
N VAL A 96 0.58 2.59 -5.90
CA VAL A 96 1.56 1.51 -6.06
C VAL A 96 2.62 1.65 -4.99
N ILE A 97 2.89 0.56 -4.27
CA ILE A 97 3.99 0.48 -3.30
C ILE A 97 4.78 -0.78 -3.68
N THR A 98 5.96 -0.62 -4.23
CA THR A 98 6.73 -1.78 -4.68
C THR A 98 8.23 -1.52 -4.66
N GLY A 99 8.99 -2.60 -4.43
CA GLY A 99 10.42 -2.63 -4.71
C GLY A 99 10.67 -3.63 -5.82
N ALA A 100 11.91 -3.71 -6.29
CA ALA A 100 12.29 -4.74 -7.25
C ALA A 100 12.34 -6.10 -6.58
N LYS A 101 12.61 -6.12 -5.27
CA LYS A 101 12.69 -7.33 -4.45
C LYS A 101 11.68 -7.21 -3.29
N PRO A 102 11.27 -8.35 -2.71
CA PRO A 102 10.29 -8.30 -1.62
C PRO A 102 10.71 -7.43 -0.44
N ARG A 103 12.02 -7.40 -0.11
CA ARG A 103 12.52 -6.57 0.97
C ARG A 103 12.24 -5.08 0.71
N GLY A 104 12.46 -4.62 -0.53
CA GLY A 104 12.17 -3.25 -0.89
C GLY A 104 10.68 -2.95 -0.77
N THR A 105 9.83 -3.91 -1.13
CA THR A 105 8.38 -3.74 -0.99
C THR A 105 7.99 -3.57 0.48
N ILE A 106 8.59 -4.36 1.37
CA ILE A 106 8.34 -4.23 2.81
C ILE A 106 8.75 -2.84 3.29
N TYR A 107 9.94 -2.37 2.91
CA TYR A 107 10.40 -1.04 3.26
C TYR A 107 9.46 0.04 2.74
N GLY A 108 8.94 -0.15 1.52
CA GLY A 108 7.98 0.78 0.95
C GLY A 108 6.71 0.88 1.78
N VAL A 109 6.18 -0.25 2.24
CA VAL A 109 4.98 -0.27 3.08
C VAL A 109 5.24 0.45 4.40
N TYR A 110 6.35 0.17 5.08
CA TYR A 110 6.64 0.84 6.34
C TYR A 110 6.88 2.34 6.15
N THR A 111 7.55 2.72 5.07
CA THR A 111 7.77 4.14 4.76
C THR A 111 6.44 4.85 4.48
N PHE A 112 5.55 4.18 3.77
CA PHE A 112 4.21 4.71 3.51
C PHE A 112 3.46 4.95 4.82
N LEU A 113 3.47 3.96 5.72
CA LEU A 113 2.81 4.08 7.02
C LEU A 113 3.41 5.21 7.86
N GLU A 114 4.72 5.34 7.86
CA GLU A 114 5.40 6.38 8.63
C GLU A 114 5.19 7.76 8.05
N THR A 115 5.44 7.91 6.76
CA THR A 115 5.44 9.21 6.11
C THR A 115 4.04 9.79 5.94
N TYR A 116 3.10 8.96 5.53
CA TYR A 116 1.77 9.44 5.17
C TYR A 116 0.70 9.17 6.21
N LEU A 117 0.86 8.13 7.01
CA LEU A 117 -0.15 7.76 8.00
C LEU A 117 0.26 8.05 9.44
N GLY A 118 1.49 8.46 9.67
CA GLY A 118 1.90 8.95 10.97
C GLY A 118 2.38 7.92 11.97
N CYS A 119 2.57 6.67 11.56
CA CYS A 119 3.13 5.65 12.44
C CYS A 119 4.58 5.99 12.79
N ARG A 120 5.02 5.59 13.97
CA ARG A 120 6.40 5.81 14.41
C ARG A 120 6.99 4.53 14.97
N TRP A 121 8.21 4.24 14.59
CA TRP A 121 8.95 3.08 15.06
C TRP A 121 10.20 3.56 15.77
N PHE A 122 10.38 3.17 17.04
CA PHE A 122 11.55 3.52 17.85
C PHE A 122 12.36 2.30 18.22
N SER A 123 12.45 1.33 17.42
CA SER A 123 13.24 0.11 17.52
C SER A 123 12.53 -0.92 16.67
N SER A 124 12.52 -2.17 17.07
CA SER A 124 11.80 -3.21 16.35
C SER A 124 10.30 -3.17 16.62
N LYS A 125 9.82 -2.29 17.48
CA LYS A 125 8.41 -2.19 17.83
C LYS A 125 7.85 -0.84 17.46
N VAL A 126 6.58 -0.82 17.04
CA VAL A 126 5.86 0.42 16.79
C VAL A 126 5.62 1.10 18.12
N SER A 127 6.10 2.33 18.25
CA SER A 127 5.95 3.09 19.48
C SER A 127 4.73 3.97 19.49
N LYS A 128 4.21 4.31 18.33
CA LYS A 128 3.06 5.20 18.24
C LYS A 128 2.25 4.90 17.00
N ILE A 129 0.96 4.64 17.20
CA ILE A 129 -0.01 4.47 16.12
C ILE A 129 -1.08 5.53 16.32
N PRO A 130 -1.21 6.49 15.39
CA PRO A 130 -2.23 7.52 15.53
C PRO A 130 -3.63 6.94 15.36
N GLN A 131 -4.62 7.61 15.94
CA GLN A 131 -6.02 7.22 15.77
C GLN A 131 -6.69 8.27 14.89
N ARG A 132 -7.28 7.83 13.79
CA ARG A 132 -7.95 8.74 12.85
C ARG A 132 -9.24 8.13 12.36
N SER A 133 -10.31 8.91 12.36
CA SER A 133 -11.57 8.46 11.76
C SER A 133 -11.52 8.54 10.24
N LYS A 134 -10.57 9.28 9.68
CA LYS A 134 -10.41 9.44 8.23
C LYS A 134 -8.94 9.40 7.86
N ILE A 135 -8.61 8.59 6.86
CA ILE A 135 -7.26 8.57 6.27
C ILE A 135 -7.36 9.17 4.89
N GLU A 136 -6.71 10.29 4.68
CA GLU A 136 -6.77 11.04 3.45
C GLU A 136 -5.36 11.37 3.01
N LEU A 137 -5.07 11.15 1.72
CA LEU A 137 -3.74 11.38 1.17
C LEU A 137 -3.80 12.41 0.06
N PRO A 138 -2.79 13.29 -0.05
CA PRO A 138 -2.66 14.16 -1.20
C PRO A 138 -2.20 13.34 -2.41
N GLU A 139 -2.43 13.87 -3.56
CA GLU A 139 -1.98 13.26 -4.81
C GLU A 139 -0.46 13.12 -4.85
#